data_7229278e9662413645ffd2126a244b35
#
_entry.id   7229278e9662413645ffd2126a244b35
#
_cell.length_a   1.000
_cell.length_b   1.000
_cell.length_c   1.000
_cell.angle_alpha   90.00
_cell.angle_beta   90.00
_cell.angle_gamma   90.00
#
_symmetry.space_group_name_H-M   'P 1'
#
loop_
_entity.id
_entity.type
_entity.pdbx_description
1 polymer ?
#
loop_
_entity_poly.entity_id
_entity_poly.type
_entity_poly.pdbx_seq_one_letter_code
_entity_poly.pdbx_strand_id
1 'polypeptide(L)'
;HVIVATGSNARALPDAAFDEERVLSNDGALRIGAVPKTLGVIGSGVIGLEMGSVWRRLGAEVTVLEAMPGFLAAVDEGVAKEALKAFTKQGLRFEFGVKISDVKVGKKGVAVSYANAKGEAVKLDVERLIVSIGRVPNTVGLNVDPVGLQLDERGAIVVDADCKTN
;
A
#
# COMPACT_ATOMS: atom_id res chain seq x y z
N HIS A 1 -17.73 -30.60 -2.73
CA HIS A 1 -17.63 -29.17 -2.44
C HIS A 1 -16.23 -28.68 -2.82
N VAL A 2 -16.16 -27.44 -3.31
CA VAL A 2 -14.91 -26.77 -3.66
C VAL A 2 -14.77 -25.53 -2.78
N ILE A 3 -13.58 -25.28 -2.25
CA ILE A 3 -13.26 -24.06 -1.50
C ILE A 3 -12.39 -23.19 -2.40
N VAL A 4 -12.85 -21.98 -2.69
CA VAL A 4 -12.09 -20.97 -3.44
C VAL A 4 -11.33 -20.10 -2.46
N ALA A 5 -10.02 -20.19 -2.47
CA ALA A 5 -9.13 -19.47 -1.56
C ALA A 5 -7.94 -18.90 -2.33
N THR A 6 -8.21 -18.22 -3.45
CA THR A 6 -7.18 -17.71 -4.38
C THR A 6 -6.50 -16.43 -3.93
N GLY A 7 -6.97 -15.83 -2.85
CA GLY A 7 -6.33 -14.67 -2.21
C GLY A 7 -6.54 -13.37 -2.98
N SER A 8 -5.56 -12.47 -2.85
CA SER A 8 -5.59 -11.14 -3.46
C SER A 8 -4.18 -10.67 -3.82
N ASN A 9 -4.08 -9.74 -4.76
CA ASN A 9 -2.84 -9.13 -5.20
C ASN A 9 -2.72 -7.69 -4.69
N ALA A 10 -1.50 -7.18 -4.53
CA ALA A 10 -1.28 -5.78 -4.23
C ALA A 10 -1.81 -4.90 -5.38
N ARG A 11 -2.40 -3.75 -5.03
CA ARG A 11 -2.85 -2.75 -6.00
C ARG A 11 -1.69 -1.83 -6.34
N ALA A 12 -1.30 -1.79 -7.61
CA ALA A 12 -0.33 -0.82 -8.10
C ALA A 12 -0.96 0.58 -8.26
N LEU A 13 -0.13 1.61 -8.31
CA LEU A 13 -0.53 2.92 -8.81
C LEU A 13 -0.76 2.85 -10.34
N PRO A 14 -1.69 3.63 -10.89
CA PRO A 14 -1.97 3.61 -12.33
C PRO A 14 -0.72 3.82 -13.20
N ASP A 15 0.15 4.74 -12.79
CA ASP A 15 1.33 5.16 -13.57
C ASP A 15 2.66 4.65 -12.99
N ALA A 16 2.63 3.74 -12.01
CA ALA A 16 3.82 3.17 -11.38
C ALA A 16 3.61 1.69 -11.08
N ALA A 17 3.92 0.85 -12.06
CA ALA A 17 3.92 -0.60 -11.89
C ALA A 17 5.00 -1.04 -10.89
N PHE A 18 4.78 -2.17 -10.23
CA PHE A 18 5.81 -2.81 -9.41
C PHE A 18 6.94 -3.34 -10.30
N ASP A 19 8.16 -2.91 -10.04
CA ASP A 19 9.38 -3.52 -10.59
C ASP A 19 10.03 -4.48 -9.59
N GLU A 20 9.51 -4.51 -8.36
CA GLU A 20 9.96 -5.31 -7.21
C GLU A 20 11.45 -5.09 -6.84
N GLU A 21 12.05 -4.04 -7.39
CA GLU A 21 13.40 -3.58 -7.08
C GLU A 21 13.39 -2.22 -6.40
N ARG A 22 12.68 -1.24 -7.00
CA ARG A 22 12.59 0.14 -6.52
C ARG A 22 11.18 0.55 -6.14
N VAL A 23 10.20 0.15 -6.95
CA VAL A 23 8.78 0.28 -6.65
C VAL A 23 8.25 -1.09 -6.24
N LEU A 24 7.98 -1.24 -4.96
CA LEU A 24 7.76 -2.52 -4.31
C LEU A 24 6.30 -2.68 -3.89
N SER A 25 5.79 -3.89 -4.09
CA SER A 25 4.63 -4.38 -3.35
C SER A 25 5.03 -4.77 -1.92
N ASN A 26 4.08 -5.27 -1.12
CA ASN A 26 4.40 -5.88 0.16
C ASN A 26 5.34 -7.10 0.01
N ASP A 27 5.21 -7.86 -1.08
CA ASP A 27 6.04 -9.03 -1.33
C ASP A 27 7.49 -8.63 -1.63
N GLY A 28 7.70 -7.60 -2.47
CA GLY A 28 9.01 -7.03 -2.74
C GLY A 28 9.61 -6.39 -1.49
N ALA A 29 8.79 -5.71 -0.68
CA ALA A 29 9.23 -5.09 0.56
C ALA A 29 9.80 -6.10 1.57
N LEU A 30 9.29 -7.34 1.58
CA LEU A 30 9.80 -8.43 2.43
C LEU A 30 11.11 -9.05 1.91
N ARG A 31 11.49 -8.76 0.66
CA ARG A 31 12.68 -9.32 0.00
C ARG A 31 13.83 -8.34 -0.15
N ILE A 32 13.72 -7.12 0.37
CA ILE A 32 14.80 -6.13 0.32
C ILE A 32 16.05 -6.71 1.01
N GLY A 33 17.13 -6.89 0.25
CA GLY A 33 18.36 -7.55 0.74
C GLY A 33 19.25 -6.68 1.63
N ALA A 34 19.06 -5.36 1.63
CA ALA A 34 19.81 -4.42 2.47
C ALA A 34 18.92 -3.26 2.90
N VAL A 35 19.11 -2.75 4.11
CA VAL A 35 18.34 -1.63 4.64
C VAL A 35 18.56 -0.39 3.77
N PRO A 36 17.52 0.18 3.12
CA PRO A 36 17.67 1.41 2.36
C PRO A 36 17.89 2.59 3.31
N LYS A 37 18.65 3.59 2.90
CA LYS A 37 18.81 4.82 3.68
C LYS A 37 17.48 5.57 3.79
N THR A 38 16.76 5.67 2.66
CA THR A 38 15.48 6.37 2.58
C THR A 38 14.43 5.47 1.94
N LEU A 39 13.24 5.43 2.55
CA LEU A 39 12.11 4.62 2.13
C LEU A 39 10.84 5.46 2.09
N GLY A 40 10.20 5.50 0.93
CA GLY A 40 8.84 6.03 0.79
C GLY A 40 7.81 4.91 0.96
N VAL A 41 6.68 5.23 1.57
CA VAL A 41 5.51 4.33 1.64
C VAL A 41 4.30 5.11 1.17
N ILE A 42 3.60 4.63 0.17
CA ILE A 42 2.32 5.21 -0.27
C ILE A 42 1.19 4.37 0.30
N GLY A 43 0.39 4.98 1.16
CA GLY A 43 -0.71 4.38 1.91
C GLY A 43 -0.37 4.14 3.38
N SER A 44 -1.16 4.72 4.29
CA SER A 44 -1.04 4.56 5.75
C SER A 44 -1.99 3.48 6.32
N GLY A 45 -2.38 2.52 5.48
CA GLY A 45 -3.09 1.32 5.93
C GLY A 45 -2.16 0.35 6.68
N VAL A 46 -2.74 -0.72 7.24
CA VAL A 46 -2.03 -1.70 8.09
C VAL A 46 -0.75 -2.23 7.43
N ILE A 47 -0.80 -2.61 6.15
CA ILE A 47 0.36 -3.15 5.44
C ILE A 47 1.49 -2.11 5.32
N GLY A 48 1.15 -0.86 4.93
CA GLY A 48 2.13 0.22 4.81
C GLY A 48 2.80 0.55 6.13
N LEU A 49 2.03 0.54 7.22
CA LEU A 49 2.54 0.80 8.56
C LEU A 49 3.41 -0.35 9.08
N GLU A 50 3.01 -1.60 8.85
CA GLU A 50 3.83 -2.77 9.20
C GLU A 50 5.18 -2.69 8.50
N MET A 51 5.19 -2.57 7.16
CA MET A 51 6.43 -2.47 6.40
C MET A 51 7.26 -1.25 6.79
N GLY A 52 6.63 -0.07 6.84
CA GLY A 52 7.31 1.17 7.23
C GLY A 52 7.93 1.09 8.62
N SER A 53 7.23 0.51 9.60
CA SER A 53 7.74 0.39 10.97
C SER A 53 8.89 -0.60 11.10
N VAL A 54 8.87 -1.70 10.35
CA VAL A 54 9.97 -2.68 10.31
C VAL A 54 11.22 -2.02 9.76
N TRP A 55 11.14 -1.42 8.58
CA TRP A 55 12.28 -0.78 7.94
C TRP A 55 12.80 0.43 8.72
N ARG A 56 11.91 1.19 9.40
CA ARG A 56 12.32 2.27 10.30
C ARG A 56 13.13 1.73 11.48
N ARG A 57 12.71 0.64 12.09
CA ARG A 57 13.45 0.00 13.19
C ARG A 57 14.79 -0.58 12.76
N LEU A 58 14.90 -1.00 11.52
CA LEU A 58 16.15 -1.46 10.93
C LEU A 58 17.10 -0.32 10.54
N GLY A 59 16.64 0.95 10.59
CA GLY A 59 17.50 2.13 10.40
C GLY A 59 17.17 2.99 9.17
N ALA A 60 16.17 2.64 8.35
CA ALA A 60 15.74 3.48 7.24
C ALA A 60 15.09 4.78 7.71
N GLU A 61 15.28 5.88 6.99
CA GLU A 61 14.43 7.07 7.10
C GLU A 61 13.14 6.81 6.31
N VAL A 62 11.99 6.75 7.01
CA VAL A 62 10.71 6.38 6.41
C VAL A 62 9.77 7.57 6.34
N THR A 63 9.24 7.85 5.14
CA THR A 63 8.18 8.83 4.91
C THR A 63 6.95 8.13 4.33
N VAL A 64 5.81 8.29 5.00
CA VAL A 64 4.52 7.73 4.62
C VAL A 64 3.66 8.82 4.00
N LEU A 65 3.22 8.61 2.77
CA LEU A 65 2.33 9.48 2.00
C LEU A 65 0.92 8.89 2.00
N GLU A 66 -0.06 9.64 2.48
CA GLU A 66 -1.46 9.19 2.56
C GLU A 66 -2.39 10.17 1.84
N ALA A 67 -3.17 9.66 0.89
CA ALA A 67 -4.11 10.47 0.13
C ALA A 67 -5.29 10.97 0.97
N MET A 68 -5.72 10.19 1.94
CA MET A 68 -6.80 10.57 2.84
C MET A 68 -6.30 11.54 3.92
N PRO A 69 -7.17 12.43 4.43
CA PRO A 69 -6.78 13.34 5.51
C PRO A 69 -6.62 12.63 6.86
N GLY A 70 -7.15 11.41 7.01
CA GLY A 70 -7.16 10.62 8.24
C GLY A 70 -6.17 9.47 8.23
N PHE A 71 -5.61 9.17 9.39
CA PHE A 71 -4.75 8.02 9.63
C PHE A 71 -5.57 6.80 10.01
N LEU A 72 -5.31 5.63 9.39
CA LEU A 72 -6.01 4.37 9.67
C LEU A 72 -7.54 4.51 9.70
N ALA A 73 -8.13 5.11 8.69
CA ALA A 73 -9.55 5.46 8.64
C ALA A 73 -10.53 4.28 8.84
N ALA A 74 -10.06 3.03 8.74
CA ALA A 74 -10.85 1.81 8.93
C ALA A 74 -10.80 1.26 10.38
N VAL A 75 -10.09 1.93 11.30
CA VAL A 75 -9.95 1.50 12.71
C VAL A 75 -10.65 2.50 13.62
N ASP A 76 -10.92 2.08 14.86
CA ASP A 76 -11.41 2.96 15.93
C ASP A 76 -10.53 4.22 16.06
N GLU A 77 -11.15 5.39 16.19
CA GLU A 77 -10.46 6.68 16.19
C GLU A 77 -9.47 6.81 17.37
N GLY A 78 -9.82 6.29 18.53
CA GLY A 78 -8.94 6.30 19.72
C GLY A 78 -7.69 5.46 19.48
N VAL A 79 -7.86 4.27 18.89
CA VAL A 79 -6.75 3.37 18.51
C VAL A 79 -5.87 4.01 17.44
N ALA A 80 -6.47 4.60 16.39
CA ALA A 80 -5.74 5.26 15.32
C ALA A 80 -4.87 6.41 15.86
N LYS A 81 -5.41 7.22 16.78
CA LYS A 81 -4.69 8.34 17.41
C LYS A 81 -3.48 7.88 18.24
N GLU A 82 -3.64 6.84 19.05
CA GLU A 82 -2.51 6.30 19.82
C GLU A 82 -1.47 5.61 18.91
N ALA A 83 -1.91 4.91 17.88
CA ALA A 83 -1.00 4.33 16.89
C ALA A 83 -0.18 5.40 16.15
N LEU A 84 -0.81 6.49 15.71
CA LEU A 84 -0.11 7.61 15.05
C LEU A 84 0.98 8.20 15.96
N LYS A 85 0.66 8.42 17.23
CA LYS A 85 1.61 8.86 18.25
C LYS A 85 2.80 7.90 18.38
N ALA A 86 2.52 6.59 18.47
CA ALA A 86 3.54 5.57 18.62
C ALA A 86 4.48 5.50 17.41
N PHE A 87 3.93 5.48 16.19
CA PHE A 87 4.72 5.46 14.96
C PHE A 87 5.54 6.74 14.76
N THR A 88 4.97 7.90 15.05
CA THR A 88 5.70 9.19 15.00
C THR A 88 6.86 9.19 16.01
N LYS A 89 6.64 8.68 17.23
CA LYS A 89 7.70 8.52 18.23
C LYS A 89 8.80 7.55 17.79
N GLN A 90 8.47 6.53 17.01
CA GLN A 90 9.44 5.64 16.37
C GLN A 90 10.23 6.31 15.24
N GLY A 91 9.82 7.49 14.80
CA GLY A 91 10.48 8.29 13.77
C GLY A 91 9.96 8.10 12.35
N LEU A 92 8.75 7.55 12.17
CA LEU A 92 8.06 7.63 10.88
C LEU A 92 7.58 9.07 10.65
N ARG A 93 7.77 9.56 9.44
CA ARG A 93 7.22 10.85 8.99
C ARG A 93 5.94 10.60 8.21
N PHE A 94 4.91 11.39 8.44
CA PHE A 94 3.61 11.26 7.79
C PHE A 94 3.23 12.54 7.06
N GLU A 95 2.74 12.38 5.83
CA GLU A 95 2.13 13.42 5.02
C GLU A 95 0.72 12.97 4.65
N PHE A 96 -0.30 13.67 5.12
CA PHE A 96 -1.71 13.35 4.88
C PHE A 96 -2.34 14.28 3.85
N GLY A 97 -3.41 13.84 3.20
CA GLY A 97 -4.13 14.60 2.20
C GLY A 97 -3.30 14.89 0.95
N VAL A 98 -2.32 14.02 0.65
CA VAL A 98 -1.45 14.23 -0.50
C VAL A 98 -2.11 13.76 -1.79
N LYS A 99 -1.78 14.42 -2.89
CA LYS A 99 -2.19 14.01 -4.23
C LYS A 99 -0.96 13.67 -5.05
N ILE A 100 -0.70 12.38 -5.22
CA ILE A 100 0.42 11.90 -6.05
C ILE A 100 0.15 12.31 -7.50
N SER A 101 1.14 12.92 -8.15
CA SER A 101 1.05 13.36 -9.55
C SER A 101 2.00 12.59 -10.48
N ASP A 102 3.10 12.05 -9.94
CA ASP A 102 4.09 11.35 -10.76
C ASP A 102 5.02 10.49 -9.91
N VAL A 103 5.46 9.35 -10.45
CA VAL A 103 6.46 8.47 -9.83
C VAL A 103 7.49 8.09 -10.89
N LYS A 104 8.72 8.57 -10.72
CA LYS A 104 9.81 8.31 -11.65
C LYS A 104 10.87 7.41 -11.06
N VAL A 105 11.09 6.26 -11.68
CA VAL A 105 12.18 5.36 -11.34
C VAL A 105 13.46 5.84 -12.02
N GLY A 106 14.48 6.12 -11.23
CA GLY A 106 15.80 6.54 -11.69
C GLY A 106 16.89 5.51 -11.38
N LYS A 107 18.12 5.77 -11.82
CA LYS A 107 19.27 4.87 -11.58
C LYS A 107 19.58 4.68 -10.08
N LYS A 108 19.31 5.67 -9.24
CA LYS A 108 19.67 5.66 -7.81
C LYS A 108 18.49 5.50 -6.85
N GLY A 109 17.25 5.52 -7.34
CA GLY A 109 16.05 5.48 -6.50
C GLY A 109 14.80 5.92 -7.25
N VAL A 110 13.81 6.34 -6.50
CA VAL A 110 12.49 6.75 -6.99
C VAL A 110 12.22 8.19 -6.57
N ALA A 111 11.74 9.00 -7.50
CA ALA A 111 11.25 10.34 -7.25
C ALA A 111 9.73 10.34 -7.26
N VAL A 112 9.09 10.73 -6.17
CA VAL A 112 7.65 10.89 -6.05
C VAL A 112 7.30 12.37 -6.05
N SER A 113 6.53 12.82 -7.02
CA SER A 113 5.99 14.18 -7.08
C SER A 113 4.55 14.18 -6.57
N TYR A 114 4.20 15.10 -5.68
CA TYR A 114 2.86 15.19 -5.13
C TYR A 114 2.53 16.64 -4.72
N ALA A 115 1.24 16.94 -4.63
CA ALA A 115 0.76 18.13 -3.93
C ALA A 115 0.47 17.76 -2.47
N ASN A 116 0.93 18.57 -1.52
CA ASN A 116 0.60 18.39 -0.10
C ASN A 116 -0.84 18.88 0.21
N ALA A 117 -1.29 18.75 1.45
CA ALA A 117 -2.63 19.17 1.87
C ALA A 117 -2.93 20.67 1.62
N LYS A 118 -1.91 21.50 1.44
CA LYS A 118 -2.06 22.92 1.10
C LYS A 118 -2.07 23.18 -0.41
N GLY A 119 -1.90 22.15 -1.24
CA GLY A 119 -1.79 22.26 -2.69
C GLY A 119 -0.39 22.64 -3.19
N GLU A 120 0.60 22.71 -2.32
CA GLU A 120 1.99 23.00 -2.69
C GLU A 120 2.64 21.78 -3.34
N ALA A 121 3.36 22.00 -4.45
CA ALA A 121 4.11 20.94 -5.12
C ALA A 121 5.34 20.53 -4.30
N VAL A 122 5.44 19.24 -4.00
CA VAL A 122 6.54 18.65 -3.23
C VAL A 122 7.14 17.49 -4.02
N LYS A 123 8.43 17.27 -3.85
CA LYS A 123 9.16 16.14 -4.40
C LYS A 123 9.84 15.36 -3.27
N LEU A 124 9.61 14.06 -3.23
CA LEU A 124 10.26 13.12 -2.32
C LEU A 124 11.17 12.19 -3.13
N ASP A 125 12.47 12.23 -2.87
CA ASP A 125 13.43 11.32 -3.45
C ASP A 125 13.80 10.22 -2.43
N VAL A 126 13.62 8.94 -2.80
CA VAL A 126 13.88 7.78 -1.94
C VAL A 126 14.64 6.67 -2.67
N GLU A 127 15.37 5.84 -1.95
CA GLU A 127 16.05 4.68 -2.54
C GLU A 127 15.07 3.58 -2.94
N ARG A 128 14.00 3.41 -2.15
CA ARG A 128 12.93 2.43 -2.39
C ARG A 128 11.57 3.05 -2.08
N LEU A 129 10.57 2.62 -2.81
CA LEU A 129 9.19 3.03 -2.63
C LEU A 129 8.30 1.80 -2.46
N ILE A 130 7.57 1.72 -1.37
CA ILE A 130 6.52 0.71 -1.16
C ILE A 130 5.17 1.32 -1.52
N VAL A 131 4.38 0.63 -2.34
CA VAL A 131 3.01 1.04 -2.66
C VAL A 131 2.05 0.07 -1.98
N SER A 132 1.25 0.58 -1.04
CA SER A 132 0.31 -0.17 -0.19
C SER A 132 -1.08 0.49 -0.12
N ILE A 133 -1.63 0.81 -1.30
CA ILE A 133 -2.91 1.52 -1.49
C ILE A 133 -4.12 0.59 -1.54
N GLY A 134 -3.98 -0.64 -1.12
CA GLY A 134 -5.03 -1.65 -1.06
C GLY A 134 -4.69 -2.92 -1.84
N ARG A 135 -5.68 -3.80 -1.94
CA ARG A 135 -5.55 -5.09 -2.61
C ARG A 135 -6.69 -5.27 -3.62
N VAL A 136 -6.48 -6.14 -4.59
CA VAL A 136 -7.48 -6.56 -5.58
C VAL A 136 -7.68 -8.07 -5.47
N PRO A 137 -8.91 -8.58 -5.59
CA PRO A 137 -9.18 -10.03 -5.57
C PRO A 137 -8.38 -10.73 -6.66
N ASN A 138 -7.87 -11.93 -6.34
CA ASN A 138 -7.17 -12.76 -7.32
C ASN A 138 -8.12 -13.80 -7.89
N THR A 139 -8.91 -13.41 -8.88
CA THR A 139 -9.91 -14.25 -9.57
C THR A 139 -9.50 -14.62 -10.98
N VAL A 140 -8.34 -14.13 -11.43
CA VAL A 140 -7.80 -14.45 -12.77
C VAL A 140 -7.50 -15.95 -12.87
N GLY A 141 -8.00 -16.59 -13.94
CA GLY A 141 -7.80 -18.03 -14.19
C GLY A 141 -8.79 -18.95 -13.49
N LEU A 142 -9.70 -18.44 -12.65
CA LEU A 142 -10.76 -19.26 -12.06
C LEU A 142 -11.80 -19.73 -13.07
N ASN A 143 -11.82 -19.13 -14.27
CA ASN A 143 -12.77 -19.46 -15.32
C ASN A 143 -14.23 -19.44 -14.82
N VAL A 144 -14.62 -18.30 -14.26
CA VAL A 144 -15.86 -18.13 -13.49
C VAL A 144 -17.13 -18.24 -14.34
N ASP A 145 -17.09 -17.81 -15.61
CA ASP A 145 -18.26 -17.74 -16.49
C ASP A 145 -18.89 -19.12 -16.79
N PRO A 146 -18.12 -20.18 -17.15
CA PRO A 146 -18.72 -21.50 -17.45
C PRO A 146 -19.41 -22.16 -16.27
N VAL A 147 -19.04 -21.78 -15.04
CA VAL A 147 -19.64 -22.32 -13.81
C VAL A 147 -20.66 -21.37 -13.19
N GLY A 148 -20.90 -20.22 -13.83
CA GLY A 148 -21.88 -19.21 -13.41
C GLY A 148 -21.52 -18.52 -12.10
N LEU A 149 -20.24 -18.52 -11.69
CA LEU A 149 -19.79 -17.88 -10.46
C LEU A 149 -19.86 -16.35 -10.58
N GLN A 150 -20.56 -15.68 -9.68
CA GLN A 150 -20.76 -14.24 -9.74
C GLN A 150 -19.62 -13.48 -9.08
N LEU A 151 -19.18 -12.41 -9.75
CA LEU A 151 -18.23 -11.43 -9.22
C LEU A 151 -18.94 -10.09 -8.98
N ASP A 152 -18.52 -9.37 -7.94
CA ASP A 152 -18.94 -8.00 -7.69
C ASP A 152 -18.21 -6.99 -8.60
N GLU A 153 -18.54 -5.70 -8.49
CA GLU A 153 -17.95 -4.62 -9.25
C GLU A 153 -16.42 -4.45 -9.01
N ARG A 154 -15.91 -5.01 -7.91
CA ARG A 154 -14.48 -4.99 -7.54
C ARG A 154 -13.76 -6.26 -7.96
N GLY A 155 -14.45 -7.21 -8.59
CA GLY A 155 -13.91 -8.50 -9.01
C GLY A 155 -13.82 -9.53 -7.87
N ALA A 156 -14.45 -9.30 -6.72
CA ALA A 156 -14.53 -10.29 -5.65
C ALA A 156 -15.71 -11.24 -5.89
N ILE A 157 -15.55 -12.49 -5.48
CA ILE A 157 -16.61 -13.50 -5.57
C ILE A 157 -17.74 -13.10 -4.63
N VAL A 158 -18.96 -13.05 -5.15
CA VAL A 158 -20.16 -12.79 -4.36
C VAL A 158 -20.46 -13.99 -3.48
N VAL A 159 -20.66 -13.75 -2.18
CA VAL A 159 -20.95 -14.77 -1.18
C VAL A 159 -22.07 -14.32 -0.24
N ASP A 160 -22.78 -15.28 0.33
CA ASP A 160 -23.74 -15.04 1.42
C ASP A 160 -23.05 -14.96 2.80
N ALA A 161 -23.84 -14.86 3.87
CA ALA A 161 -23.35 -14.77 5.24
C ALA A 161 -22.59 -16.03 5.71
N ASP A 162 -22.82 -17.17 5.06
CA ASP A 162 -22.13 -18.44 5.32
C ASP A 162 -20.90 -18.65 4.41
N CYS A 163 -20.47 -17.61 3.67
CA CYS A 163 -19.40 -17.67 2.66
C CYS A 163 -19.71 -18.63 1.51
N LYS A 164 -20.98 -18.89 1.20
CA LYS A 164 -21.39 -19.72 0.06
C LYS A 164 -21.59 -18.85 -1.16
N THR A 165 -21.12 -19.35 -2.29
CA THR A 165 -21.36 -18.73 -3.60
C THR A 165 -22.77 -19.08 -4.12
N ASN A 166 -23.15 -18.48 -5.23
CA ASN A 166 -24.35 -18.87 -5.98
C ASN A 166 -24.27 -20.27 -6.55
#